data_36ba6ae63c66ebb50069df0b1e6f4cd3
#
_entry.id   36ba6ae63c66ebb50069df0b1e6f4cd3
#
_cell.length_a   1.000
_cell.length_b   1.000
_cell.length_c   1.000
_cell.angle_alpha   90.00
_cell.angle_beta   90.00
_cell.angle_gamma   90.00
#
_symmetry.space_group_name_H-M   'P 1'
#
loop_
_entity.id
_entity.type
_entity.pdbx_description
1 polymer ?
#
loop_
_entity_poly.entity_id
_entity_poly.type
_entity_poly.pdbx_seq_one_letter_code
_entity_poly.pdbx_strand_id
1 'polypeptide(L)'
;MAKKKYKLGGEPEELKLAPFMRLLKAVHSMQEPETMTTADLEKQRRSQEALGNMAAAMSGLVWEPFELGGMDAAWMRLERPHKRRRVILYCHGGGYTSGGLGFSKVLAAKLTRATGMDVLAFDYRLAPEHPYPAAIEDGQAAWDHLMQLGFGARDVVLAGDSAGGNLALVLCLKLRSEGRMLPGALLLMSPWTDMSCSGESLTG
;
A
#
# COMPACT_ATOMS: atom_id res chain seq x y z
N MET A 1 36.23 0.79 24.86
CA MET A 1 35.29 0.61 23.74
C MET A 1 34.57 1.95 23.51
N ALA A 2 34.90 2.66 22.43
CA ALA A 2 34.39 4.00 22.16
C ALA A 2 32.99 3.90 21.53
N LYS A 3 32.00 4.50 22.19
CA LYS A 3 30.64 4.66 21.63
C LYS A 3 30.69 5.61 20.43
N LYS A 4 30.52 5.09 19.22
CA LYS A 4 30.27 5.89 18.01
C LYS A 4 28.96 6.66 18.20
N LYS A 5 29.03 7.96 18.47
CA LYS A 5 27.88 8.87 18.38
C LYS A 5 27.55 9.07 16.91
N TYR A 6 26.43 8.54 16.45
CA TYR A 6 25.85 8.95 15.19
C TYR A 6 25.35 10.41 15.34
N LYS A 7 25.99 11.36 14.67
CA LYS A 7 25.44 12.69 14.47
C LYS A 7 24.32 12.58 13.44
N LEU A 8 23.09 12.52 13.90
CA LEU A 8 21.92 12.96 13.12
C LEU A 8 21.94 14.49 13.19
N GLY A 9 22.31 15.17 12.11
CA GLY A 9 22.32 16.64 12.12
C GLY A 9 23.10 17.20 10.94
N GLY A 10 22.59 17.08 9.74
CA GLY A 10 22.63 18.15 8.77
C GLY A 10 21.27 18.83 8.84
N GLU A 11 21.21 20.17 8.78
CA GLU A 11 19.95 20.85 8.50
C GLU A 11 19.29 20.17 7.31
N PRO A 12 17.95 19.96 7.32
CA PRO A 12 17.30 19.33 6.21
C PRO A 12 17.56 20.19 4.98
N GLU A 13 18.48 19.72 4.14
CA GLU A 13 18.59 20.21 2.77
C GLU A 13 17.17 20.15 2.24
N GLU A 14 16.56 21.28 1.87
CA GLU A 14 15.20 21.31 1.34
C GLU A 14 15.16 20.27 0.22
N LEU A 15 14.58 19.12 0.52
CA LEU A 15 14.35 18.08 -0.44
C LEU A 15 13.58 18.76 -1.56
N LYS A 16 14.26 19.05 -2.67
CA LYS A 16 13.63 19.54 -3.89
C LYS A 16 12.64 18.45 -4.29
N LEU A 17 11.44 18.53 -3.71
CA LEU A 17 10.36 17.60 -4.01
C LEU A 17 10.27 17.53 -5.53
N ALA A 18 10.46 16.35 -6.08
CA ALA A 18 10.36 16.13 -7.51
C ALA A 18 9.06 16.80 -8.01
N PRO A 19 9.02 17.38 -9.21
CA PRO A 19 7.83 18.05 -9.74
C PRO A 19 6.54 17.26 -9.55
N PHE A 20 6.64 15.94 -9.60
CA PHE A 20 5.55 15.00 -9.30
C PHE A 20 5.00 15.11 -7.86
N MET A 21 5.87 15.27 -6.86
CA MET A 21 5.43 15.42 -5.45
C MET A 21 4.78 16.78 -5.22
N ARG A 22 5.21 17.81 -5.95
CA ARG A 22 4.56 19.14 -5.91
C ARG A 22 3.17 19.07 -6.55
N LEU A 23 3.05 18.35 -7.66
CA LEU A 23 1.77 18.11 -8.32
C LEU A 23 0.82 17.32 -7.42
N LEU A 24 1.29 16.24 -6.78
CA LEU A 24 0.50 15.47 -5.81
C LEU A 24 0.04 16.32 -4.63
N LYS A 25 0.93 17.15 -4.10
CA LYS A 25 0.58 18.06 -2.99
C LYS A 25 -0.45 19.11 -3.44
N ALA A 26 -0.30 19.69 -4.64
CA ALA A 26 -1.25 20.63 -5.20
C ALA A 26 -2.61 19.98 -5.48
N VAL A 27 -2.64 18.75 -6.01
CA VAL A 27 -3.88 17.99 -6.22
C VAL A 27 -4.54 17.65 -4.89
N HIS A 28 -3.77 17.30 -3.87
CA HIS A 28 -4.30 16.99 -2.54
C HIS A 28 -4.84 18.23 -1.82
N SER A 29 -4.14 19.36 -1.91
CA SER A 29 -4.58 20.63 -1.29
C SER A 29 -5.77 21.29 -2.00
N MET A 30 -6.11 20.89 -3.23
CA MET A 30 -7.31 21.33 -3.94
C MET A 30 -8.55 20.47 -3.62
N GLN A 31 -8.40 19.42 -2.80
CA GLN A 31 -9.43 18.39 -2.59
C GLN A 31 -9.94 18.32 -1.15
N GLU A 32 -9.93 19.43 -0.40
CA GLU A 32 -10.67 19.49 0.86
C GLU A 32 -11.98 20.28 0.69
N PRO A 33 -13.05 19.71 0.14
CA PRO A 33 -14.37 20.24 0.35
C PRO A 33 -14.82 19.86 1.76
N GLU A 34 -15.37 20.78 2.50
CA GLU A 34 -15.97 20.54 3.83
C GLU A 34 -17.04 19.42 3.82
N THR A 35 -17.51 19.03 2.65
CA THR A 35 -18.45 17.90 2.44
C THR A 35 -18.14 17.18 1.14
N MET A 36 -17.48 16.04 1.24
CA MET A 36 -17.22 15.17 0.09
C MET A 36 -18.46 14.33 -0.24
N THR A 37 -19.00 14.47 -1.44
CA THR A 37 -20.13 13.67 -1.92
C THR A 37 -19.65 12.31 -2.48
N THR A 38 -20.57 11.34 -2.63
CA THR A 38 -20.28 10.06 -3.30
C THR A 38 -19.78 10.27 -4.73
N ALA A 39 -20.29 11.26 -5.44
CA ALA A 39 -19.85 11.59 -6.80
C ALA A 39 -18.40 12.13 -6.81
N ASP A 40 -18.00 12.89 -5.80
CA ASP A 40 -16.61 13.38 -5.65
C ASP A 40 -15.66 12.23 -5.38
N LEU A 41 -16.04 11.28 -4.54
CA LEU A 41 -15.26 10.07 -4.27
C LEU A 41 -15.05 9.23 -5.53
N GLU A 42 -16.11 9.01 -6.31
CA GLU A 42 -16.00 8.27 -7.57
C GLU A 42 -15.09 8.97 -8.58
N LYS A 43 -15.17 10.30 -8.67
CA LYS A 43 -14.31 11.10 -9.54
C LYS A 43 -12.86 10.99 -9.09
N GLN A 44 -12.61 11.05 -7.79
CA GLN A 44 -11.29 10.90 -7.20
C GLN A 44 -10.71 9.51 -7.49
N ARG A 45 -11.49 8.46 -7.26
CA ARG A 45 -11.10 7.07 -7.54
C ARG A 45 -10.71 6.89 -9.01
N ARG A 46 -11.56 7.34 -9.95
CA ARG A 46 -11.28 7.28 -11.40
C ARG A 46 -10.03 8.05 -11.79
N SER A 47 -9.82 9.22 -11.20
CA SER A 47 -8.64 10.06 -11.46
C SER A 47 -7.35 9.39 -10.98
N GLN A 48 -7.38 8.79 -9.80
CA GLN A 48 -6.25 8.05 -9.23
C GLN A 48 -5.92 6.81 -10.06
N GLU A 49 -6.94 6.07 -10.48
CA GLU A 49 -6.80 4.88 -11.31
C GLU A 49 -6.16 5.22 -12.66
N ALA A 50 -6.67 6.26 -13.34
CA ALA A 50 -6.13 6.73 -14.61
C ALA A 50 -4.67 7.20 -14.47
N LEU A 51 -4.37 8.00 -13.44
CA LEU A 51 -3.02 8.49 -13.17
C LEU A 51 -2.04 7.34 -12.88
N GLY A 52 -2.46 6.37 -12.08
CA GLY A 52 -1.67 5.19 -11.77
C GLY A 52 -1.35 4.37 -13.03
N ASN A 53 -2.34 4.14 -13.88
CA ASN A 53 -2.16 3.43 -15.14
C ASN A 53 -1.19 4.17 -16.10
N MET A 54 -1.22 5.49 -16.15
CA MET A 54 -0.32 6.30 -16.97
C MET A 54 1.09 6.38 -16.38
N ALA A 55 1.21 6.49 -15.07
CA ALA A 55 2.49 6.71 -14.38
C ALA A 55 3.31 5.42 -14.19
N ALA A 56 2.72 4.27 -14.33
CA ALA A 56 3.41 2.99 -14.18
C ALA A 56 4.27 2.70 -15.42
N ALA A 57 5.50 3.19 -15.40
CA ALA A 57 6.49 2.76 -16.40
C ALA A 57 6.73 1.25 -16.23
N MET A 58 6.35 0.47 -17.24
CA MET A 58 6.27 -0.99 -17.17
C MET A 58 7.46 -1.71 -17.79
N SER A 59 8.50 -0.98 -18.24
CA SER A 59 9.68 -1.61 -18.85
C SER A 59 10.30 -2.69 -17.95
N GLY A 60 10.38 -3.90 -18.43
CA GLY A 60 10.94 -5.06 -17.73
C GLY A 60 10.05 -5.62 -16.62
N LEU A 61 8.76 -5.21 -16.57
CA LEU A 61 7.78 -5.68 -15.60
C LEU A 61 6.53 -6.21 -16.30
N VAL A 62 5.90 -7.19 -15.67
CA VAL A 62 4.63 -7.77 -16.10
C VAL A 62 3.58 -7.48 -15.03
N TRP A 63 2.43 -6.99 -15.47
CA TRP A 63 1.23 -6.80 -14.64
C TRP A 63 0.17 -7.81 -15.04
N GLU A 64 -0.15 -8.70 -14.14
CA GLU A 64 -1.07 -9.84 -14.38
C GLU A 64 -2.31 -9.69 -13.50
N PRO A 65 -3.40 -9.07 -14.00
CA PRO A 65 -4.65 -8.99 -13.25
C PRO A 65 -5.34 -10.37 -13.19
N PHE A 66 -6.02 -10.62 -12.07
CA PHE A 66 -6.84 -11.82 -11.85
C PHE A 66 -7.89 -11.52 -10.78
N GLU A 67 -8.84 -12.45 -10.62
CA GLU A 67 -9.86 -12.38 -9.58
C GLU A 67 -9.46 -13.26 -8.38
N LEU A 68 -9.57 -12.71 -7.19
CA LEU A 68 -9.30 -13.36 -5.93
C LEU A 68 -10.58 -13.38 -5.09
N GLY A 69 -11.37 -14.45 -5.22
CA GLY A 69 -12.59 -14.62 -4.41
C GLY A 69 -13.62 -13.50 -4.57
N GLY A 70 -13.80 -12.98 -5.78
CA GLY A 70 -14.70 -11.87 -6.08
C GLY A 70 -14.07 -10.48 -5.93
N MET A 71 -12.80 -10.43 -5.60
CA MET A 71 -12.02 -9.20 -5.46
C MET A 71 -10.98 -9.11 -6.58
N ASP A 72 -10.87 -7.97 -7.22
CA ASP A 72 -9.83 -7.73 -8.22
C ASP A 72 -8.45 -7.71 -7.55
N ALA A 73 -7.50 -8.41 -8.15
CA ALA A 73 -6.13 -8.48 -7.69
C ALA A 73 -5.17 -8.50 -8.88
N ALA A 74 -3.91 -8.24 -8.63
CA ALA A 74 -2.92 -8.32 -9.69
C ALA A 74 -1.52 -8.62 -9.15
N TRP A 75 -0.78 -9.37 -9.93
CA TRP A 75 0.64 -9.56 -9.74
C TRP A 75 1.46 -8.50 -10.48
N MET A 76 2.45 -7.94 -9.81
CA MET A 76 3.54 -7.22 -10.43
C MET A 76 4.79 -8.08 -10.33
N ARG A 77 5.37 -8.44 -11.46
CA ARG A 77 6.52 -9.35 -11.56
C ARG A 77 7.60 -8.80 -12.46
N LEU A 78 8.83 -9.27 -12.27
CA LEU A 78 9.89 -9.09 -13.27
C LEU A 78 9.60 -10.02 -14.46
N GLU A 79 9.87 -9.54 -15.69
CA GLU A 79 9.80 -10.39 -16.89
C GLU A 79 10.72 -11.62 -16.80
N ARG A 80 11.81 -11.48 -16.05
CA ARG A 80 12.74 -12.59 -15.77
C ARG A 80 12.54 -13.06 -14.36
N PRO A 81 12.01 -14.27 -14.16
CA PRO A 81 11.73 -14.79 -12.80
C PRO A 81 13.03 -14.89 -12.00
N HIS A 82 12.96 -14.56 -10.73
CA HIS A 82 14.05 -14.71 -9.79
C HIS A 82 13.94 -16.03 -9.01
N LYS A 83 15.08 -16.50 -8.47
CA LYS A 83 15.16 -17.82 -7.80
C LYS A 83 14.56 -17.85 -6.37
N ARG A 84 14.27 -16.68 -5.76
CA ARG A 84 13.80 -16.62 -4.36
C ARG A 84 12.28 -16.55 -4.33
N ARG A 85 11.66 -17.50 -3.65
CA ARG A 85 10.21 -17.54 -3.44
C ARG A 85 9.81 -16.63 -2.28
N ARG A 86 9.97 -15.32 -2.47
CA ARG A 86 9.50 -14.28 -1.54
C ARG A 86 8.52 -13.37 -2.27
N VAL A 87 7.54 -12.88 -1.51
CA VAL A 87 6.47 -12.07 -2.07
C VAL A 87 6.16 -10.89 -1.15
N ILE A 88 5.77 -9.79 -1.75
CA ILE A 88 5.20 -8.64 -1.04
C ILE A 88 3.69 -8.69 -1.22
N LEU A 89 2.93 -8.75 -0.12
CA LEU A 89 1.49 -8.47 -0.12
C LEU A 89 1.32 -6.99 0.15
N TYR A 90 0.85 -6.25 -0.85
CA TYR A 90 0.79 -4.80 -0.81
C TYR A 90 -0.65 -4.30 -0.65
N CYS A 91 -0.88 -3.54 0.42
CA CYS A 91 -2.12 -2.85 0.73
C CYS A 91 -1.96 -1.38 0.30
N HIS A 92 -2.81 -0.89 -0.59
CA HIS A 92 -2.73 0.48 -1.09
C HIS A 92 -3.25 1.51 -0.08
N GLY A 93 -2.76 2.74 -0.18
CA GLY A 93 -3.29 3.89 0.57
C GLY A 93 -4.58 4.43 -0.05
N GLY A 94 -5.11 5.50 0.54
CA GLY A 94 -6.31 6.19 0.06
C GLY A 94 -7.39 6.39 1.12
N GLY A 95 -7.01 6.41 2.41
CA GLY A 95 -7.92 6.72 3.52
C GLY A 95 -9.06 5.72 3.71
N TYR A 96 -8.94 4.50 3.19
CA TYR A 96 -10.00 3.49 3.11
C TYR A 96 -11.20 3.88 2.26
N THR A 97 -11.16 5.03 1.61
CA THR A 97 -12.26 5.57 0.78
C THR A 97 -11.91 5.67 -0.69
N SER A 98 -10.64 5.58 -1.02
CA SER A 98 -10.12 5.67 -2.39
C SER A 98 -8.89 4.79 -2.58
N GLY A 99 -8.30 4.83 -3.76
CA GLY A 99 -7.24 3.93 -4.18
C GLY A 99 -7.76 2.83 -5.08
N GLY A 100 -6.93 1.87 -5.40
CA GLY A 100 -7.26 0.74 -6.26
C GLY A 100 -6.04 0.18 -6.99
N LEU A 101 -6.26 -0.81 -7.86
CA LEU A 101 -5.17 -1.51 -8.56
C LEU A 101 -4.35 -0.62 -9.48
N GLY A 102 -4.97 0.32 -10.20
CA GLY A 102 -4.22 1.23 -11.06
C GLY A 102 -3.31 2.15 -10.27
N PHE A 103 -3.80 2.68 -9.15
CA PHE A 103 -2.97 3.46 -8.23
C PHE A 103 -1.83 2.61 -7.64
N SER A 104 -2.12 1.36 -7.28
CA SER A 104 -1.17 0.39 -6.75
C SER A 104 0.00 0.08 -7.69
N LYS A 105 -0.22 0.12 -9.01
CA LYS A 105 0.79 -0.19 -10.03
C LYS A 105 2.10 0.57 -9.83
N VAL A 106 2.02 1.85 -9.45
CA VAL A 106 3.22 2.71 -9.34
C VAL A 106 4.14 2.21 -8.23
N LEU A 107 3.57 1.96 -7.04
CA LEU A 107 4.34 1.48 -5.91
C LEU A 107 4.73 0.02 -6.07
N ALA A 108 3.85 -0.83 -6.58
CA ALA A 108 4.15 -2.21 -6.88
C ALA A 108 5.34 -2.34 -7.85
N ALA A 109 5.37 -1.53 -8.93
CA ALA A 109 6.49 -1.50 -9.86
C ALA A 109 7.81 -1.07 -9.20
N LYS A 110 7.77 -0.05 -8.35
CA LYS A 110 8.95 0.41 -7.60
C LYS A 110 9.43 -0.65 -6.61
N LEU A 111 8.52 -1.28 -5.87
CA LEU A 111 8.85 -2.33 -4.92
C LEU A 111 9.46 -3.54 -5.63
N THR A 112 8.84 -4.00 -6.74
CA THR A 112 9.36 -5.12 -7.51
C THR A 112 10.76 -4.84 -8.05
N ARG A 113 11.02 -3.63 -8.61
CA ARG A 113 12.35 -3.26 -9.10
C ARG A 113 13.38 -3.17 -7.98
N ALA A 114 13.03 -2.57 -6.85
CA ALA A 114 13.96 -2.35 -5.75
C ALA A 114 14.33 -3.66 -5.02
N THR A 115 13.40 -4.60 -4.94
CA THR A 115 13.57 -5.82 -4.12
C THR A 115 13.83 -7.08 -4.95
N GLY A 116 13.43 -7.07 -6.23
CA GLY A 116 13.37 -8.28 -7.05
C GLY A 116 12.27 -9.24 -6.65
N MET A 117 11.38 -8.89 -5.71
CA MET A 117 10.27 -9.72 -5.27
C MET A 117 9.04 -9.46 -6.12
N ASP A 118 8.22 -10.49 -6.29
CA ASP A 118 6.86 -10.33 -6.81
C ASP A 118 6.02 -9.55 -5.81
N VAL A 119 5.10 -8.73 -6.31
CA VAL A 119 4.13 -7.99 -5.49
C VAL A 119 2.74 -8.46 -5.87
N LEU A 120 1.98 -8.91 -4.87
CA LEU A 120 0.54 -9.11 -4.98
C LEU A 120 -0.15 -7.84 -4.45
N ALA A 121 -0.84 -7.13 -5.33
CA ALA A 121 -1.74 -6.04 -5.00
C ALA A 121 -3.19 -6.53 -5.11
N PHE A 122 -4.09 -5.98 -4.31
CA PHE A 122 -5.51 -6.35 -4.30
C PHE A 122 -6.37 -5.13 -4.03
N ASP A 123 -7.57 -5.16 -4.57
CA ASP A 123 -8.54 -4.06 -4.53
C ASP A 123 -9.55 -4.33 -3.41
N TYR A 124 -9.15 -4.05 -2.18
CA TYR A 124 -9.99 -4.28 -1.02
C TYR A 124 -11.19 -3.33 -1.01
N ARG A 125 -12.31 -3.79 -0.47
CA ARG A 125 -13.56 -3.05 -0.34
C ARG A 125 -13.37 -1.77 0.46
N LEU A 126 -13.92 -0.67 -0.08
CA LEU A 126 -13.74 0.69 0.45
C LEU A 126 -14.99 1.21 1.15
N ALA A 127 -14.79 2.08 2.12
CA ALA A 127 -15.83 2.90 2.70
C ALA A 127 -16.22 4.05 1.72
N PRO A 128 -17.43 4.60 1.82
CA PRO A 128 -18.49 4.27 2.78
C PRO A 128 -19.30 3.03 2.40
N GLU A 129 -19.17 2.49 1.18
CA GLU A 129 -19.98 1.38 0.68
C GLU A 129 -19.77 0.11 1.51
N HIS A 130 -18.53 -0.11 1.92
CA HIS A 130 -18.11 -1.26 2.71
C HIS A 130 -17.25 -0.80 3.91
N PRO A 131 -17.88 -0.41 5.02
CA PRO A 131 -17.16 0.03 6.21
C PRO A 131 -16.41 -1.14 6.88
N TYR A 132 -15.66 -0.84 7.94
CA TYR A 132 -15.06 -1.86 8.79
C TYR A 132 -16.07 -2.98 9.13
N PRO A 133 -15.72 -4.26 9.04
CA PRO A 133 -14.35 -4.79 8.88
C PRO A 133 -13.97 -5.20 7.44
N ALA A 134 -14.68 -4.76 6.40
CA ALA A 134 -14.55 -5.28 5.04
C ALA A 134 -13.10 -5.31 4.52
N ALA A 135 -12.36 -4.22 4.65
CA ALA A 135 -10.98 -4.15 4.16
C ALA A 135 -10.04 -5.17 4.84
N ILE A 136 -10.25 -5.44 6.15
CA ILE A 136 -9.41 -6.41 6.86
C ILE A 136 -9.77 -7.86 6.51
N GLU A 137 -11.05 -8.13 6.21
CA GLU A 137 -11.48 -9.44 5.70
C GLU A 137 -10.85 -9.72 4.32
N ASP A 138 -10.84 -8.72 3.45
CA ASP A 138 -10.22 -8.80 2.12
C ASP A 138 -8.70 -8.97 2.23
N GLY A 139 -8.06 -8.24 3.13
CA GLY A 139 -6.64 -8.41 3.43
C GLY A 139 -6.31 -9.82 3.93
N GLN A 140 -7.18 -10.40 4.76
CA GLN A 140 -7.03 -11.77 5.22
C GLN A 140 -7.22 -12.77 4.08
N ALA A 141 -8.20 -12.55 3.19
CA ALA A 141 -8.40 -13.39 2.02
C ALA A 141 -7.18 -13.37 1.09
N ALA A 142 -6.58 -12.20 0.87
CA ALA A 142 -5.35 -12.06 0.09
C ALA A 142 -4.16 -12.77 0.74
N TRP A 143 -4.03 -12.69 2.07
CA TRP A 143 -3.04 -13.47 2.82
C TRP A 143 -3.26 -14.98 2.65
N ASP A 144 -4.49 -15.44 2.84
CA ASP A 144 -4.83 -16.85 2.75
C ASP A 144 -4.60 -17.40 1.33
N HIS A 145 -4.85 -16.60 0.31
CA HIS A 145 -4.51 -16.94 -1.06
C HIS A 145 -3.00 -17.21 -1.23
N LEU A 146 -2.13 -16.38 -0.65
CA LEU A 146 -0.68 -16.63 -0.69
C LEU A 146 -0.32 -17.94 0.02
N MET A 147 -0.96 -18.24 1.15
CA MET A 147 -0.73 -19.51 1.86
C MET A 147 -1.18 -20.71 1.02
N GLN A 148 -2.33 -20.61 0.33
CA GLN A 148 -2.83 -21.64 -0.60
C GLN A 148 -1.91 -21.85 -1.79
N LEU A 149 -1.27 -20.79 -2.30
CA LEU A 149 -0.23 -20.87 -3.33
C LEU A 149 1.08 -21.52 -2.80
N GLY A 150 1.12 -21.84 -1.50
CA GLY A 150 2.22 -22.52 -0.82
C GLY A 150 3.40 -21.59 -0.49
N PHE A 151 3.19 -20.27 -0.36
CA PHE A 151 4.19 -19.41 0.27
C PHE A 151 4.26 -19.71 1.76
N GLY A 152 5.48 -19.73 2.31
CA GLY A 152 5.65 -19.75 3.76
C GLY A 152 5.30 -18.36 4.33
N ALA A 153 4.67 -18.30 5.50
CA ALA A 153 4.34 -17.01 6.12
C ALA A 153 5.58 -16.10 6.25
N ARG A 154 6.73 -16.68 6.56
CA ARG A 154 8.01 -15.96 6.67
C ARG A 154 8.59 -15.47 5.34
N ASP A 155 8.07 -15.95 4.22
CA ASP A 155 8.46 -15.51 2.88
C ASP A 155 7.61 -14.33 2.40
N VAL A 156 6.57 -13.98 3.15
CA VAL A 156 5.70 -12.84 2.85
C VAL A 156 6.16 -11.60 3.60
N VAL A 157 6.29 -10.49 2.89
CA VAL A 157 6.41 -9.13 3.44
C VAL A 157 5.04 -8.47 3.32
N LEU A 158 4.44 -8.07 4.44
CA LEU A 158 3.27 -7.20 4.39
C LEU A 158 3.75 -5.76 4.18
N ALA A 159 3.24 -5.11 3.14
CA ALA A 159 3.59 -3.74 2.81
C ALA A 159 2.34 -2.88 2.64
N GLY A 160 2.45 -1.59 2.94
CA GLY A 160 1.37 -0.65 2.68
C GLY A 160 1.77 0.79 2.98
N ASP A 161 1.06 1.71 2.36
CA ASP A 161 1.24 3.14 2.54
C ASP A 161 -0.03 3.77 3.16
N SER A 162 0.14 4.78 4.00
CA SER A 162 -0.98 5.52 4.61
C SER A 162 -2.01 4.57 5.28
N ALA A 163 -3.27 4.59 4.86
CA ALA A 163 -4.31 3.66 5.29
C ALA A 163 -3.98 2.20 4.98
N GLY A 164 -3.32 1.91 3.85
CA GLY A 164 -2.83 0.57 3.53
C GLY A 164 -1.72 0.11 4.48
N GLY A 165 -0.88 1.03 4.97
CA GLY A 165 0.07 0.75 6.04
C GLY A 165 -0.61 0.40 7.36
N ASN A 166 -1.73 1.06 7.68
CA ASN A 166 -2.59 0.68 8.79
C ASN A 166 -3.16 -0.73 8.57
N LEU A 167 -3.74 -1.00 7.39
CA LEU A 167 -4.31 -2.30 7.05
C LEU A 167 -3.28 -3.43 7.19
N ALA A 168 -2.06 -3.24 6.68
CA ALA A 168 -0.97 -4.22 6.82
C ALA A 168 -0.63 -4.49 8.30
N LEU A 169 -0.57 -3.44 9.12
CA LEU A 169 -0.33 -3.58 10.56
C LEU A 169 -1.47 -4.31 11.27
N VAL A 170 -2.72 -3.91 11.00
CA VAL A 170 -3.91 -4.52 11.61
C VAL A 170 -4.05 -5.98 11.19
N LEU A 171 -3.79 -6.31 9.93
CA LEU A 171 -3.75 -7.70 9.45
C LEU A 171 -2.70 -8.53 10.22
N CYS A 172 -1.50 -7.99 10.41
CA CYS A 172 -0.46 -8.66 11.20
C CYS A 172 -0.91 -8.89 12.65
N LEU A 173 -1.55 -7.91 13.28
CA LEU A 173 -2.11 -8.04 14.63
C LEU A 173 -3.24 -9.08 14.69
N LYS A 174 -4.11 -9.11 13.68
CA LYS A 174 -5.17 -10.12 13.56
C LYS A 174 -4.59 -11.53 13.44
N LEU A 175 -3.63 -11.75 12.55
CA LEU A 175 -2.95 -13.04 12.43
C LEU A 175 -2.34 -13.47 13.77
N ARG A 176 -1.72 -12.54 14.51
CA ARG A 176 -1.16 -12.81 15.83
C ARG A 176 -2.24 -13.23 16.84
N SER A 177 -3.37 -12.51 16.88
CA SER A 177 -4.47 -12.81 17.80
C SER A 177 -5.12 -14.17 17.53
N GLU A 178 -5.08 -14.62 16.28
CA GLU A 178 -5.58 -15.92 15.85
C GLU A 178 -4.54 -17.06 16.02
N GLY A 179 -3.37 -16.77 16.58
CA GLY A 179 -2.29 -17.75 16.76
C GLY A 179 -1.67 -18.22 15.44
N ARG A 180 -1.85 -17.47 14.36
CA ARG A 180 -1.34 -17.80 13.03
C ARG A 180 0.13 -17.39 12.88
N MET A 181 0.80 -18.02 11.92
CA MET A 181 2.17 -17.63 11.57
C MET A 181 2.20 -16.21 11.03
N LEU A 182 3.17 -15.42 11.51
CA LEU A 182 3.33 -14.02 11.13
C LEU A 182 4.19 -13.87 9.87
N PRO A 183 4.04 -12.75 9.13
CA PRO A 183 4.88 -12.40 8.00
C PRO A 183 6.35 -12.31 8.39
N GLY A 184 7.24 -12.43 7.41
CA GLY A 184 8.68 -12.28 7.61
C GLY A 184 9.10 -10.85 7.93
N ALA A 185 8.36 -9.86 7.43
CA ALA A 185 8.59 -8.45 7.69
C ALA A 185 7.32 -7.62 7.45
N LEU A 186 7.32 -6.40 8.01
CA LEU A 186 6.39 -5.32 7.70
C LEU A 186 7.16 -4.18 7.03
N LEU A 187 6.61 -3.64 5.93
CA LEU A 187 7.10 -2.44 5.26
C LEU A 187 5.99 -1.38 5.29
N LEU A 188 6.07 -0.48 6.24
CA LEU A 188 5.05 0.53 6.48
C LEU A 188 5.57 1.90 6.00
N MET A 189 4.90 2.46 5.00
CA MET A 189 5.26 3.74 4.38
C MET A 189 4.27 4.81 4.85
N SER A 190 4.71 5.69 5.75
CA SER A 190 3.85 6.73 6.38
C SER A 190 2.50 6.17 6.83
N PRO A 191 2.47 5.12 7.66
CA PRO A 191 1.23 4.42 8.00
C PRO A 191 0.32 5.32 8.85
N TRP A 192 -0.97 5.26 8.59
CA TRP A 192 -1.97 5.90 9.45
C TRP A 192 -2.19 5.06 10.71
N THR A 193 -1.40 5.30 11.76
CA THR A 193 -1.36 4.48 12.98
C THR A 193 -2.32 4.94 14.08
N ASP A 194 -2.75 6.21 14.03
CA ASP A 194 -3.74 6.77 14.95
C ASP A 194 -5.01 7.19 14.21
N MET A 195 -6.02 6.31 14.26
CA MET A 195 -7.32 6.55 13.62
C MET A 195 -8.17 7.60 14.38
N SER A 196 -7.78 7.97 15.61
CA SER A 196 -8.45 9.02 16.39
C SER A 196 -8.01 10.41 15.96
N CYS A 197 -6.95 10.49 15.13
CA CYS A 197 -6.37 11.77 14.68
C CYS A 197 -6.01 12.70 15.84
N SER A 198 -5.51 12.15 16.95
CA SER A 198 -5.20 12.89 18.18
C SER A 198 -3.80 13.53 18.18
N GLY A 199 -3.02 13.38 17.11
CA GLY A 199 -1.67 13.92 17.01
C GLY A 199 -1.65 15.46 17.00
N GLU A 200 -0.75 16.08 17.77
CA GLU A 200 -0.61 17.56 17.88
C GLU A 200 -0.43 18.23 16.50
N SER A 201 0.24 17.57 15.56
CA SER A 201 0.44 18.07 14.19
C SER A 201 -0.83 18.20 13.35
N LEU A 202 -1.96 17.65 13.82
CA LEU A 202 -3.25 17.73 13.14
C LEU A 202 -4.11 18.89 13.63
N THR A 203 -3.70 19.54 14.73
CA THR A 203 -4.45 20.63 15.37
C THR A 203 -3.74 21.99 15.25
N GLY A 204 -2.54 22.03 14.61
CA GLY A 204 -1.67 23.22 14.49
C GLY A 204 -1.67 23.85 13.11
#